data_bd463d6e44c44e2ddd1aed0cba4982aa
#
_entry.id   bd463d6e44c44e2ddd1aed0cba4982aa
#
_cell.length_a   1.000
_cell.length_b   1.000
_cell.length_c   1.000
_cell.angle_alpha   90.00
_cell.angle_beta   90.00
_cell.angle_gamma   90.00
#
_symmetry.space_group_name_H-M   'P 1'
#
loop_
_entity.id
_entity.type
_entity.pdbx_description
1 polymer ?
#
loop_
_entity_poly.entity_id
_entity_poly.type
_entity_poly.pdbx_seq_one_letter_code
_entity_poly.pdbx_strand_id
1 'polypeptide(L)'
;MAQKLSRNKRKIVGIRIKPKEGLWIIYQLRLKGISQKDMAAKLGLKPETVNNILRGHRHSTRIEDALYQTLGYPSFEAMIAASRGKEAV
;
A
#
# COMPACT_ATOMS: atom_id res chain seq x y z
N MET A 1 12.62 18.41 -19.40
CA MET A 1 12.34 18.03 -19.21
C MET A 1 11.87 17.43 -18.85
N ALA A 2 11.50 17.20 -18.68
CA ALA A 2 11.07 16.56 -18.40
C ALA A 2 10.66 15.83 -18.00
N GLN A 3 10.75 15.51 -17.92
CA GLN A 3 10.32 14.72 -17.76
C GLN A 3 10.06 14.20 -17.07
N LYS A 4 10.28 14.29 -16.87
CA LYS A 4 10.00 13.83 -16.22
C LYS A 4 9.21 13.51 -15.94
N LEU A 5 8.67 13.61 -16.21
CA LEU A 5 7.90 13.27 -16.02
C LEU A 5 7.43 12.45 -16.00
N SER A 6 7.38 12.15 -16.34
CA SER A 6 6.94 11.28 -16.40
C SER A 6 6.82 10.52 -15.89
N ARG A 7 7.17 10.49 -15.86
CA ARG A 7 7.24 9.72 -15.29
C ARG A 7 6.51 9.50 -14.34
N ASN A 8 6.15 9.80 -14.17
CA ASN A 8 5.51 9.62 -13.25
C ASN A 8 4.33 9.06 -13.49
N LYS A 9 4.35 8.04 -13.73
CA LYS A 9 3.36 7.28 -13.85
C LYS A 9 2.49 7.29 -12.74
N ARG A 10 2.96 7.20 -11.52
CA ARG A 10 2.14 7.30 -10.36
C ARG A 10 1.97 8.75 -10.08
N LYS A 11 0.81 9.28 -10.35
CA LYS A 11 0.54 10.60 -10.07
C LYS A 11 0.52 10.87 -8.64
N ILE A 12 0.33 9.84 -7.83
CA ILE A 12 0.28 9.98 -6.40
C ILE A 12 1.56 9.61 -5.73
N VAL A 13 2.65 9.69 -6.45
CA VAL A 13 3.94 9.46 -5.85
C VAL A 13 4.10 10.40 -4.69
N GLY A 14 4.52 9.90 -3.56
CA GLY A 14 4.70 10.70 -2.36
C GLY A 14 3.47 10.78 -1.48
N ILE A 15 2.32 10.34 -1.97
CA ILE A 15 1.13 10.35 -1.16
C ILE A 15 1.13 9.12 -0.27
N ARG A 16 0.96 9.34 1.01
CA ARG A 16 0.99 8.25 1.97
C ARG A 16 -0.37 7.61 2.11
N ILE A 17 -0.35 6.36 2.55
CA ILE A 17 -1.57 5.65 2.88
C ILE A 17 -2.16 6.33 4.11
N LYS A 18 -3.44 6.61 4.09
CA LYS A 18 -4.10 7.20 5.25
C LYS A 18 -4.40 6.11 6.27
N PRO A 19 -4.47 6.45 7.56
CA PRO A 19 -4.70 5.44 8.61
C PRO A 19 -5.89 4.54 8.36
N LYS A 20 -6.99 5.08 7.88
CA LYS A 20 -8.16 4.26 7.60
C LYS A 20 -7.90 3.28 6.48
N GLU A 21 -7.18 3.73 5.47
CA GLU A 21 -6.83 2.88 4.33
C GLU A 21 -5.89 1.78 4.81
N GLY A 22 -4.97 2.13 5.69
CA GLY A 22 -4.03 1.16 6.24
C GLY A 22 -4.74 0.06 7.02
N LEU A 23 -5.73 0.44 7.83
CA LEU A 23 -6.49 -0.54 8.59
C LEU A 23 -7.25 -1.47 7.66
N TRP A 24 -7.82 -0.93 6.60
CA TRP A 24 -8.53 -1.74 5.62
C TRP A 24 -7.57 -2.74 4.96
N ILE A 25 -6.36 -2.28 4.60
CA ILE A 25 -5.36 -3.13 3.99
C ILE A 25 -4.95 -4.24 4.95
N ILE A 26 -4.72 -3.91 6.22
CA ILE A 26 -4.37 -4.89 7.24
C ILE A 26 -5.45 -5.94 7.35
N TYR A 27 -6.69 -5.51 7.35
CA TYR A 27 -7.82 -6.41 7.45
C TYR A 27 -7.86 -7.36 6.24
N GLN A 28 -7.67 -6.81 5.04
CA GLN A 28 -7.66 -7.64 3.83
C GLN A 28 -6.53 -8.66 3.86
N LEU A 29 -5.36 -8.26 4.35
CA LEU A 29 -4.25 -9.19 4.48
C LEU A 29 -4.58 -10.30 5.45
N ARG A 30 -5.21 -9.96 6.56
CA ARG A 30 -5.60 -10.96 7.55
C ARG A 30 -6.59 -11.96 7.00
N LEU A 31 -7.48 -11.51 6.15
CA LEU A 31 -8.43 -12.41 5.51
C LEU A 31 -7.71 -13.44 4.65
N LYS A 32 -6.52 -13.10 4.18
CA LYS A 32 -5.71 -14.03 3.41
C LYS A 32 -4.73 -14.79 4.28
N GLY A 33 -4.76 -14.57 5.58
CA GLY A 33 -3.85 -15.25 6.48
C GLY A 33 -2.46 -14.67 6.51
N ILE A 34 -2.32 -13.40 6.11
CA ILE A 34 -1.02 -12.75 6.03
C ILE A 34 -0.95 -11.64 7.07
N SER A 35 0.07 -11.70 7.94
CA SER A 35 0.26 -10.65 8.93
C SER A 35 1.24 -9.62 8.41
N GLN A 36 1.36 -8.49 9.11
CA GLN A 36 2.35 -7.49 8.75
C GLN A 36 3.75 -8.07 8.86
N LYS A 37 3.94 -8.96 9.82
CA LYS A 37 5.20 -9.62 10.02
C LYS A 37 5.54 -10.51 8.82
N ASP A 38 4.54 -11.19 8.28
CA ASP A 38 4.71 -12.02 7.11
C ASP A 38 5.09 -11.18 5.90
N MET A 39 4.44 -10.03 5.74
CA MET A 39 4.77 -9.13 4.64
C MET A 39 6.20 -8.62 4.76
N ALA A 40 6.60 -8.26 5.97
CA ALA A 40 7.94 -7.77 6.20
C ALA A 40 8.98 -8.82 5.89
N ALA A 41 8.73 -10.04 6.33
CA ALA A 41 9.65 -11.14 6.09
C ALA A 41 9.80 -11.39 4.59
N LYS A 42 8.71 -11.34 3.87
CA LYS A 42 8.70 -11.55 2.44
C LYS A 42 9.55 -10.51 1.73
N LEU A 43 9.58 -9.29 2.26
CA LEU A 43 10.31 -8.19 1.66
C LEU A 43 11.71 -8.00 2.24
N GLY A 44 12.07 -8.80 3.23
CA GLY A 44 13.36 -8.67 3.87
C GLY A 44 13.45 -7.42 4.75
N LEU A 45 12.33 -7.01 5.32
CA LEU A 45 12.27 -5.79 6.12
C LEU A 45 11.80 -6.09 7.53
N LYS A 46 11.86 -5.08 8.39
CA LYS A 46 11.36 -5.21 9.75
C LYS A 46 9.87 -4.95 9.76
N PRO A 47 9.13 -5.62 10.65
CA PRO A 47 7.68 -5.38 10.74
C PRO A 47 7.32 -3.94 10.98
N GLU A 48 8.12 -3.21 11.76
CA GLU A 48 7.82 -1.82 12.02
C GLU A 48 7.94 -0.96 10.79
N THR A 49 8.77 -1.34 9.82
CA THR A 49 8.88 -0.59 8.57
C THR A 49 7.56 -0.68 7.81
N VAL A 50 6.99 -1.88 7.72
CA VAL A 50 5.71 -2.08 7.06
C VAL A 50 4.61 -1.34 7.81
N ASN A 51 4.63 -1.43 9.13
CA ASN A 51 3.65 -0.77 9.96
C ASN A 51 3.66 0.74 9.75
N ASN A 52 4.84 1.34 9.67
CA ASN A 52 4.96 2.78 9.46
C ASN A 52 4.36 3.21 8.12
N ILE A 53 4.53 2.40 7.09
CA ILE A 53 3.95 2.69 5.80
C ILE A 53 2.43 2.62 5.88
N LEU A 54 1.92 1.58 6.54
CA LEU A 54 0.48 1.39 6.66
C LEU A 54 -0.19 2.43 7.55
N ARG A 55 0.58 3.00 8.47
CA ARG A 55 0.03 4.04 9.34
C ARG A 55 0.18 5.44 8.75
N GLY A 56 0.80 5.53 7.60
CA GLY A 56 0.93 6.80 6.92
C GLY A 56 2.09 7.66 7.38
N HIS A 57 2.99 7.11 8.18
CA HIS A 57 4.16 7.86 8.64
C HIS A 57 5.21 7.99 7.56
N ARG A 58 5.24 7.06 6.63
CA ARG A 58 6.23 7.05 5.56
C ARG A 58 5.61 6.54 4.28
N HIS A 59 6.33 6.73 3.20
CA HIS A 59 5.90 6.29 1.88
C HIS A 59 7.00 5.39 1.31
N SER A 60 6.61 4.30 0.69
CA SER A 60 7.56 3.41 0.03
C SER A 60 6.88 2.73 -1.14
N THR A 61 7.34 3.04 -2.33
CA THR A 61 6.80 2.43 -3.53
C THR A 61 6.95 0.92 -3.51
N ARG A 62 8.09 0.44 -3.05
CA ARG A 62 8.35 -0.99 -2.99
C ARG A 62 7.33 -1.73 -2.14
N ILE A 63 7.05 -1.19 -0.96
CA ILE A 63 6.10 -1.82 -0.05
C ILE A 63 4.69 -1.70 -0.59
N GLU A 64 4.34 -0.54 -1.13
CA GLU A 64 3.02 -0.32 -1.68
C GLU A 64 2.75 -1.25 -2.84
N ASP A 65 3.76 -1.45 -3.70
CA ASP A 65 3.60 -2.36 -4.82
C ASP A 65 3.40 -3.79 -4.33
N ALA A 66 4.13 -4.19 -3.31
CA ALA A 66 3.96 -5.52 -2.75
C ALA A 66 2.57 -5.71 -2.17
N LEU A 67 2.03 -4.66 -1.55
CA LEU A 67 0.70 -4.73 -0.94
C LEU A 67 -0.38 -4.95 -1.99
N TYR A 68 -0.40 -4.12 -3.05
CA TYR A 68 -1.48 -4.27 -4.00
C TYR A 68 -1.34 -5.57 -4.79
N GLN A 69 -0.11 -6.02 -5.05
CA GLN A 69 0.09 -7.28 -5.74
C GLN A 69 -0.37 -8.46 -4.89
N THR A 70 -0.07 -8.42 -3.61
CA THR A 70 -0.49 -9.48 -2.70
C THR A 70 -2.01 -9.55 -2.60
N LEU A 71 -2.67 -8.41 -2.60
CA LEU A 71 -4.12 -8.37 -2.51
C LEU A 71 -4.82 -8.58 -3.84
N GLY A 72 -4.05 -8.61 -4.93
CA GLY A 72 -4.63 -8.93 -6.25
C GLY A 72 -5.18 -7.73 -7.01
N TYR A 73 -4.76 -6.54 -6.66
CA TYR A 73 -5.19 -5.35 -7.39
C TYR A 73 -4.20 -5.04 -8.51
N PRO A 74 -4.66 -4.41 -9.58
CA PRO A 74 -3.79 -4.10 -10.73
C PRO A 74 -2.84 -2.94 -10.48
N SER A 75 -3.12 -2.11 -9.47
CA SER A 75 -2.25 -0.99 -9.16
C SER A 75 -2.49 -0.52 -7.74
N PHE A 76 -1.57 0.30 -7.24
CA PHE A 76 -1.71 0.91 -5.93
C PHE A 76 -2.97 1.76 -5.88
N GLU A 77 -3.19 2.55 -6.94
CA GLU A 77 -4.36 3.41 -7.02
C GLU A 77 -5.66 2.61 -6.95
N ALA A 78 -5.68 1.46 -7.61
CA ALA A 78 -6.87 0.61 -7.58
C ALA A 78 -7.12 0.09 -6.18
N MET A 79 -6.05 -0.28 -5.47
CA MET A 79 -6.18 -0.77 -4.11
C MET A 79 -6.73 0.32 -3.19
N ILE A 80 -6.19 1.53 -3.30
CA ILE A 80 -6.63 2.64 -2.47
C ILE A 80 -8.07 3.01 -2.81
N ALA A 81 -8.42 2.99 -4.09
CA ALA A 81 -9.80 3.28 -4.50
C ALA A 81 -10.75 2.25 -3.92
N ALA A 82 -10.34 0.99 -3.87
CA ALA A 82 -11.18 -0.05 -3.29
C ALA A 82 -11.42 0.20 -1.80
N SER A 83 -10.40 0.67 -1.10
CA SER A 83 -10.54 0.94 0.33
C SER A 83 -11.51 2.08 0.60
N ARG A 84 -11.59 3.04 -0.32
CA ARG A 84 -12.50 4.17 -0.16
C ARG A 84 -13.86 3.85 -0.73
N GLY A 85 -13.86 3.10 -1.81
CA GLY A 85 -15.09 2.77 -2.50
C GLY A 85 -16.06 2.00 -1.66
N LYS A 86 -15.54 1.22 -0.74
CA LYS A 86 -16.39 0.48 0.13
C LYS A 86 -17.29 1.39 0.89
N GLU A 87 -16.80 2.54 1.25
CA GLU A 87 -17.58 3.46 2.03
C GLU A 87 -18.55 4.20 1.20
N ALA A 88 -18.28 4.32 -0.06
CA ALA A 88 -19.15 5.06 -0.94
C ALA A 88 -20.38 4.26 -1.31
N VAL A 89 -20.31 3.00 -1.14
CA VAL A 89 -21.42 2.14 -1.43
C VAL A 89 -22.33 2.03 -0.25
#